data_ffef2ecc8762e5fd71d9c852f4f151b9
#
_entry.id   ffef2ecc8762e5fd71d9c852f4f151b9
#
_cell.length_a   1.000
_cell.length_b   1.000
_cell.length_c   1.000
_cell.angle_alpha   90.00
_cell.angle_beta   90.00
_cell.angle_gamma   90.00
#
_symmetry.space_group_name_H-M   'P 1'
#
loop_
_entity.id
_entity.type
_entity.pdbx_description
1 polymer ?
#
loop_
_entity_poly.entity_id
_entity_poly.type
_entity_poly.pdbx_seq_one_letter_code
_entity_poly.pdbx_strand_id
1 'polypeptide(L)'
;MPLPDLARAIGLCYGRRRREVTKLVRLFEKADIWRLAFPESSERGVTMSTARCVWRTTLLLGLFMGLYAPVTNALSAQILGLSEATIEDINTAFNSGTLTSERLVELYLARIQAYDQDGPRLNAVLWLNDQALETARILDEERRLSGPRSPLHGIPVALKDNIDTADMPTTAGSLLLAGSLPPDDAFIVEKLRNAGAIILAKLNMSELASGVTMSSVGGFIRNPHDIERSPAGSSGGTGAAIAAAFAQLGIGTDTGGSVRGPTTANGIAGLKPTHGLLSRDGIVPLALSFDMAGPMARHVYDVAAMLGVMTGIDPDDVATSKSSNRFETNYTQFLDVSALGDARIGIARDFLGQDTEVDWIIEASLEAMRAEGATVVDVHFPQWLLDVKGDWYTTIRWREFRAQIPEYLATIGREYPKTLSEMVERSMKIMSLTPEGGTPNPTRWSLLVQEEESGTLDDHEYIAMKNYGLPMAQSIVAGLMDAQNLDAIVYPTSPTRPSLVNGGGGGGVSATNIANLTGFPDLIVPAGFTSDQLPVGISFLGRPFSEPRLFGLGYAFEQATKVRRDPKMTPPLLGEEIRR
;
A
#
# COMPACT_ATOMS: atom_id res chain seq x y z
N MET A 1 35.93 -47.18 -22.49
CA MET A 1 35.28 -47.09 -21.19
C MET A 1 33.86 -47.67 -21.32
N PRO A 2 33.43 -48.63 -20.55
CA PRO A 2 32.07 -49.12 -20.61
C PRO A 2 31.06 -48.08 -20.09
N LEU A 3 29.87 -48.04 -20.69
CA LEU A 3 28.79 -47.08 -20.43
C LEU A 3 28.40 -46.82 -18.93
N PRO A 4 28.56 -47.79 -18.01
CA PRO A 4 28.28 -47.56 -16.58
C PRO A 4 29.21 -46.56 -15.91
N ASP A 5 30.46 -46.41 -16.36
CA ASP A 5 31.41 -45.51 -15.73
C ASP A 5 31.21 -44.07 -16.18
N LEU A 6 30.69 -43.86 -17.39
CA LEU A 6 30.34 -42.53 -17.92
C LEU A 6 29.10 -41.95 -17.18
N ALA A 7 28.14 -42.81 -16.86
CA ALA A 7 26.94 -42.44 -16.09
C ALA A 7 27.28 -42.03 -14.65
N ARG A 8 28.35 -42.61 -14.06
CA ARG A 8 28.82 -42.23 -12.71
C ARG A 8 29.55 -40.87 -12.70
N ALA A 9 30.31 -40.54 -13.73
CA ALA A 9 31.01 -39.25 -13.87
C ALA A 9 30.02 -38.09 -14.04
N ILE A 10 28.91 -38.31 -14.76
CA ILE A 10 27.86 -37.30 -14.97
C ILE A 10 26.96 -37.14 -13.71
N GLY A 11 26.85 -38.19 -12.89
CA GLY A 11 26.00 -38.20 -11.69
C GLY A 11 26.50 -37.39 -10.51
N LEU A 12 27.73 -36.88 -10.54
CA LEU A 12 28.33 -36.09 -9.47
C LEU A 12 28.05 -34.58 -9.58
N CYS A 13 27.56 -34.09 -10.73
CA CYS A 13 27.35 -32.66 -10.95
C CYS A 13 25.91 -32.14 -10.94
N TYR A 14 24.84 -33.01 -10.98
CA TYR A 14 23.46 -32.52 -11.08
C TYR A 14 22.42 -33.48 -10.43
N GLY A 15 22.01 -33.15 -9.21
CA GLY A 15 21.17 -34.04 -8.36
C GLY A 15 19.73 -34.32 -8.84
N ARG A 16 19.00 -33.43 -9.45
CA ARG A 16 17.56 -33.66 -9.82
C ARG A 16 17.31 -34.11 -11.26
N ARG A 17 18.22 -33.87 -12.20
CA ARG A 17 18.07 -34.25 -13.62
C ARG A 17 18.51 -35.69 -13.93
N ARG A 18 18.98 -36.43 -12.95
CA ARG A 18 19.47 -37.80 -13.10
C ARG A 18 18.42 -38.80 -13.65
N ARG A 19 17.14 -38.60 -13.29
CA ARG A 19 16.06 -39.50 -13.72
C ARG A 19 15.67 -39.30 -15.19
N GLU A 20 15.74 -38.11 -15.71
CA GLU A 20 15.37 -37.79 -17.09
C GLU A 20 16.45 -38.26 -18.09
N VAL A 21 17.73 -38.03 -17.77
CA VAL A 21 18.84 -38.50 -18.61
C VAL A 21 18.88 -40.03 -18.70
N THR A 22 18.62 -40.73 -17.59
CA THR A 22 18.55 -42.21 -17.57
C THR A 22 17.36 -42.73 -18.37
N LYS A 23 16.24 -42.02 -18.40
CA LYS A 23 15.08 -42.37 -19.24
C LYS A 23 15.37 -42.16 -20.72
N LEU A 24 16.03 -41.07 -21.09
CA LEU A 24 16.43 -40.82 -22.50
C LEU A 24 17.38 -41.87 -23.02
N VAL A 25 18.40 -42.24 -22.25
CA VAL A 25 19.36 -43.31 -22.65
C VAL A 25 18.65 -44.66 -22.84
N ARG A 26 17.72 -45.04 -21.99
CA ARG A 26 16.92 -46.26 -22.12
C ARG A 26 15.91 -46.21 -23.28
N LEU A 27 15.43 -45.04 -23.67
CA LEU A 27 14.56 -44.88 -24.84
C LEU A 27 15.36 -45.08 -26.15
N PHE A 28 16.60 -44.62 -26.21
CA PHE A 28 17.50 -44.83 -27.36
C PHE A 28 17.93 -46.28 -27.50
N GLU A 29 18.11 -47.02 -26.41
CA GLU A 29 18.43 -48.46 -26.43
C GLU A 29 17.22 -49.34 -26.87
N LYS A 30 15.98 -48.93 -26.61
CA LYS A 30 14.75 -49.68 -26.96
C LYS A 30 14.26 -49.39 -28.38
N ALA A 31 14.67 -48.33 -29.01
CA ALA A 31 14.09 -47.87 -30.28
C ALA A 31 14.76 -48.42 -31.53
N ASP A 32 15.65 -49.43 -31.48
CA ASP A 32 16.31 -50.13 -32.60
C ASP A 32 16.59 -49.22 -33.84
N ILE A 33 16.83 -47.94 -33.58
CA ILE A 33 17.03 -46.86 -34.62
C ILE A 33 18.24 -47.15 -35.51
N TRP A 34 19.08 -48.09 -35.05
CA TRP A 34 20.23 -48.56 -35.81
C TRP A 34 19.89 -49.36 -37.08
N ARG A 35 18.71 -49.97 -37.18
CA ARG A 35 18.25 -50.71 -38.36
C ARG A 35 17.70 -49.80 -39.48
N LEU A 36 17.32 -48.59 -39.16
CA LEU A 36 16.81 -47.65 -40.17
C LEU A 36 17.90 -46.87 -40.91
N ALA A 37 19.14 -46.87 -40.42
CA ALA A 37 20.22 -46.07 -40.96
C ALA A 37 21.14 -46.84 -41.95
N PHE A 38 21.05 -48.19 -42.01
CA PHE A 38 21.90 -49.00 -42.88
C PHE A 38 21.12 -50.21 -43.46
N PRO A 39 20.63 -50.13 -44.70
CA PRO A 39 20.19 -51.30 -45.42
C PRO A 39 21.40 -52.14 -45.79
N GLU A 40 21.29 -53.48 -45.63
CA GLU A 40 22.29 -54.44 -46.04
C GLU A 40 22.47 -54.38 -47.57
N SER A 41 23.62 -53.87 -48.01
CA SER A 41 24.07 -54.07 -49.37
C SER A 41 25.49 -54.63 -49.33
N SER A 42 25.62 -55.80 -49.99
CA SER A 42 26.82 -56.61 -50.13
C SER A 42 27.91 -55.92 -50.94
N GLU A 43 29.13 -56.32 -50.60
CA GLU A 43 30.37 -56.25 -51.37
C GLU A 43 31.28 -55.04 -51.21
N ARG A 44 32.36 -55.37 -50.63
CA ARG A 44 33.81 -55.01 -50.77
C ARG A 44 34.44 -54.52 -49.46
N GLY A 45 35.36 -55.30 -49.00
CA GLY A 45 36.16 -55.26 -47.80
C GLY A 45 36.86 -53.95 -47.51
N VAL A 46 36.30 -53.23 -46.64
CA VAL A 46 36.96 -52.29 -45.72
C VAL A 46 36.54 -52.67 -44.34
N THR A 47 37.47 -52.95 -43.47
CA THR A 47 37.23 -53.42 -42.12
C THR A 47 36.35 -52.42 -41.36
N MET A 48 35.17 -52.83 -40.97
CA MET A 48 34.11 -52.08 -40.29
C MET A 48 34.50 -51.49 -38.91
N SER A 49 35.75 -51.63 -38.50
CA SER A 49 36.24 -51.19 -37.18
C SER A 49 36.59 -49.71 -37.12
N THR A 50 37.17 -49.11 -38.16
CA THR A 50 37.62 -47.71 -38.15
C THR A 50 36.49 -46.73 -38.41
N ALA A 51 35.52 -47.07 -39.28
CA ALA A 51 34.38 -46.18 -39.54
C ALA A 51 33.45 -46.06 -38.30
N ARG A 52 33.25 -47.15 -37.56
CA ARG A 52 32.48 -47.11 -36.32
C ARG A 52 33.16 -46.27 -35.21
N CYS A 53 34.47 -46.22 -35.19
CA CYS A 53 35.20 -45.43 -34.19
C CYS A 53 35.14 -43.93 -34.49
N VAL A 54 35.27 -43.53 -35.75
CA VAL A 54 35.25 -42.10 -36.18
C VAL A 54 33.85 -41.51 -36.01
N TRP A 55 32.79 -42.26 -36.39
CA TRP A 55 31.41 -41.81 -36.20
C TRP A 55 31.00 -41.74 -34.73
N ARG A 56 31.44 -42.65 -33.88
CA ARG A 56 31.19 -42.58 -32.42
C ARG A 56 31.89 -41.39 -31.78
N THR A 57 33.10 -41.05 -32.26
CA THR A 57 33.82 -39.88 -31.71
C THR A 57 33.22 -38.57 -32.21
N THR A 58 32.76 -38.50 -33.46
CA THR A 58 32.12 -37.28 -34.00
C THR A 58 30.73 -37.05 -33.43
N LEU A 59 29.91 -38.10 -33.19
CA LEU A 59 28.61 -37.97 -32.51
C LEU A 59 28.78 -37.62 -31.04
N LEU A 60 29.78 -38.16 -30.35
CA LEU A 60 30.09 -37.80 -28.96
C LEU A 60 30.64 -36.37 -28.85
N LEU A 61 31.45 -35.90 -29.77
CA LEU A 61 31.90 -34.50 -29.81
C LEU A 61 30.76 -33.53 -30.16
N GLY A 62 29.88 -33.91 -31.08
CA GLY A 62 28.67 -33.12 -31.40
C GLY A 62 27.70 -33.01 -30.22
N LEU A 63 27.48 -34.11 -29.49
CA LEU A 63 26.69 -34.10 -28.25
C LEU A 63 27.38 -33.32 -27.12
N PHE A 64 28.72 -33.37 -27.02
CA PHE A 64 29.46 -32.58 -26.02
C PHE A 64 29.52 -31.10 -26.36
N MET A 65 29.62 -30.70 -27.62
CA MET A 65 29.54 -29.28 -28.04
C MET A 65 28.10 -28.73 -27.91
N GLY A 66 27.07 -29.56 -28.11
CA GLY A 66 25.69 -29.16 -27.85
C GLY A 66 25.35 -29.01 -26.36
N LEU A 67 26.12 -29.70 -25.48
CA LEU A 67 25.95 -29.60 -23.99
C LEU A 67 26.81 -28.49 -23.37
N TYR A 68 27.80 -27.94 -24.11
CA TYR A 68 28.65 -26.80 -23.76
C TYR A 68 28.27 -25.53 -24.49
N ALA A 69 27.21 -25.50 -25.31
CA ALA A 69 26.60 -24.22 -25.62
C ALA A 69 26.29 -23.54 -24.27
N PRO A 70 26.83 -22.36 -23.97
CA PRO A 70 26.37 -21.65 -22.79
C PRO A 70 24.85 -21.60 -22.95
N VAL A 71 24.12 -22.18 -22.02
CA VAL A 71 22.74 -21.81 -21.79
C VAL A 71 22.88 -20.36 -21.32
N THR A 72 23.00 -19.45 -22.26
CA THR A 72 22.53 -18.10 -22.02
C THR A 72 21.08 -18.33 -21.65
N ASN A 73 20.78 -18.38 -20.36
CA ASN A 73 19.50 -17.95 -19.90
C ASN A 73 19.37 -16.54 -20.48
N ALA A 74 18.82 -16.43 -21.66
CA ALA A 74 18.08 -15.26 -22.04
C ALA A 74 16.99 -15.24 -20.95
N LEU A 75 17.26 -14.57 -19.83
CA LEU A 75 16.22 -14.04 -18.98
C LEU A 75 15.34 -13.30 -19.99
N SER A 76 14.25 -13.91 -20.39
CA SER A 76 13.22 -13.20 -21.14
C SER A 76 12.88 -12.04 -20.24
N ALA A 77 13.24 -10.81 -20.65
CA ALA A 77 12.94 -9.62 -19.90
C ALA A 77 11.46 -9.71 -19.57
N GLN A 78 11.15 -9.83 -18.29
CA GLN A 78 9.76 -9.90 -17.87
C GLN A 78 9.21 -8.49 -18.04
N ILE A 79 8.16 -8.37 -18.84
CA ILE A 79 7.46 -7.10 -19.08
C ILE A 79 6.30 -7.04 -18.10
N LEU A 80 6.23 -5.98 -17.31
CA LEU A 80 5.16 -5.69 -16.36
C LEU A 80 4.47 -4.38 -16.74
N GLY A 81 3.19 -4.27 -16.48
CA GLY A 81 2.50 -2.98 -16.48
C GLY A 81 2.99 -2.09 -15.35
N LEU A 82 2.97 -0.77 -15.54
CA LEU A 82 3.33 0.22 -14.50
C LEU A 82 2.50 0.03 -13.22
N SER A 83 1.22 -0.32 -13.35
CA SER A 83 0.29 -0.56 -12.24
C SER A 83 0.53 -1.88 -11.50
N GLU A 84 1.28 -2.80 -12.10
CA GLU A 84 1.59 -4.12 -11.53
C GLU A 84 2.96 -4.18 -10.85
N ALA A 85 3.87 -3.25 -11.24
CA ALA A 85 5.25 -3.25 -10.77
C ALA A 85 5.35 -2.86 -9.29
N THR A 86 6.09 -3.65 -8.53
CA THR A 86 6.52 -3.33 -7.17
C THR A 86 7.79 -2.46 -7.17
N ILE A 87 8.13 -1.87 -6.01
CA ILE A 87 9.42 -1.18 -5.83
C ILE A 87 10.60 -2.10 -6.16
N GLU A 88 10.50 -3.40 -5.85
CA GLU A 88 11.54 -4.38 -6.19
C GLU A 88 11.71 -4.53 -7.71
N ASP A 89 10.60 -4.61 -8.45
CA ASP A 89 10.60 -4.67 -9.91
C ASP A 89 11.21 -3.41 -10.53
N ILE A 90 10.81 -2.24 -10.03
CA ILE A 90 11.32 -0.95 -10.47
C ILE A 90 12.83 -0.84 -10.20
N ASN A 91 13.29 -1.22 -9.00
CA ASN A 91 14.72 -1.22 -8.68
C ASN A 91 15.50 -2.20 -9.57
N THR A 92 14.92 -3.34 -9.93
CA THR A 92 15.52 -4.28 -10.88
C THR A 92 15.67 -3.63 -12.25
N ALA A 93 14.64 -2.91 -12.73
CA ALA A 93 14.68 -2.17 -13.99
C ALA A 93 15.69 -1.00 -13.95
N PHE A 94 15.80 -0.27 -12.84
CA PHE A 94 16.82 0.75 -12.63
C PHE A 94 18.24 0.15 -12.69
N ASN A 95 18.48 -0.97 -12.00
CA ASN A 95 19.77 -1.63 -11.93
C ASN A 95 20.20 -2.25 -13.29
N SER A 96 19.23 -2.68 -14.11
CA SER A 96 19.48 -3.17 -15.47
C SER A 96 19.63 -2.04 -16.50
N GLY A 97 19.31 -0.78 -16.12
CA GLY A 97 19.35 0.38 -17.00
C GLY A 97 18.20 0.44 -18.02
N THR A 98 17.15 -0.37 -17.85
CA THR A 98 15.97 -0.38 -18.72
C THR A 98 14.95 0.69 -18.33
N LEU A 99 15.09 1.27 -17.14
CA LEU A 99 14.27 2.35 -16.61
C LEU A 99 15.17 3.38 -15.92
N THR A 100 14.77 4.64 -15.92
CA THR A 100 15.35 5.72 -15.11
C THR A 100 14.28 6.33 -14.21
N SER A 101 14.68 7.01 -13.13
CA SER A 101 13.76 7.75 -12.27
C SER A 101 13.04 8.85 -13.05
N GLU A 102 13.76 9.54 -13.96
CA GLU A 102 13.16 10.54 -14.85
C GLU A 102 12.02 9.92 -15.66
N ARG A 103 12.28 8.77 -16.33
CA ARG A 103 11.26 8.09 -17.14
C ARG A 103 10.09 7.62 -16.30
N LEU A 104 10.32 7.13 -15.08
CA LEU A 104 9.26 6.72 -14.17
C LEU A 104 8.35 7.89 -13.78
N VAL A 105 8.92 9.06 -13.46
CA VAL A 105 8.16 10.28 -13.18
C VAL A 105 7.33 10.70 -14.39
N GLU A 106 7.92 10.70 -15.61
CA GLU A 106 7.18 11.01 -16.85
C GLU A 106 5.95 10.10 -17.05
N LEU A 107 6.08 8.80 -16.76
CA LEU A 107 4.97 7.85 -16.89
C LEU A 107 3.83 8.20 -15.93
N TYR A 108 4.13 8.54 -14.67
CA TYR A 108 3.12 8.94 -13.71
C TYR A 108 2.48 10.29 -14.05
N LEU A 109 3.25 11.27 -14.50
CA LEU A 109 2.71 12.57 -14.95
C LEU A 109 1.78 12.40 -16.16
N ALA A 110 2.12 11.52 -17.11
CA ALA A 110 1.26 11.21 -18.25
C ALA A 110 -0.10 10.62 -17.81
N ARG A 111 -0.10 9.74 -16.80
CA ARG A 111 -1.34 9.18 -16.24
C ARG A 111 -2.17 10.23 -15.51
N ILE A 112 -1.53 11.10 -14.72
CA ILE A 112 -2.21 12.22 -14.07
C ILE A 112 -2.89 13.10 -15.12
N GLN A 113 -2.18 13.47 -16.18
CA GLN A 113 -2.78 14.27 -17.27
C GLN A 113 -3.98 13.54 -17.91
N ALA A 114 -3.85 12.25 -18.20
CA ALA A 114 -4.87 11.49 -18.92
C ALA A 114 -6.13 11.20 -18.08
N TYR A 115 -6.01 11.05 -16.76
CA TYR A 115 -7.09 10.52 -15.93
C TYR A 115 -7.51 11.40 -14.76
N ASP A 116 -6.64 12.29 -14.29
CA ASP A 116 -6.99 13.23 -13.23
C ASP A 116 -7.46 14.56 -13.78
N GLN A 117 -6.76 15.09 -14.78
CA GLN A 117 -7.08 16.38 -15.44
C GLN A 117 -8.08 16.19 -16.59
N ASP A 118 -7.85 15.19 -17.41
CA ASP A 118 -8.69 14.82 -18.55
C ASP A 118 -9.46 13.51 -18.27
N GLY A 119 -10.12 12.94 -19.28
CA GLY A 119 -10.83 11.67 -19.20
C GLY A 119 -11.84 11.61 -18.04
N PRO A 120 -11.71 10.65 -17.10
CA PRO A 120 -12.66 10.47 -16.01
C PRO A 120 -12.63 11.60 -14.98
N ARG A 121 -11.59 12.41 -14.97
CA ARG A 121 -11.39 13.53 -14.06
C ARG A 121 -11.53 13.09 -12.61
N LEU A 122 -10.60 12.24 -12.15
CA LEU A 122 -10.63 11.68 -10.79
C LEU A 122 -10.51 12.77 -9.72
N ASN A 123 -9.85 13.87 -10.04
CA ASN A 123 -9.66 15.01 -9.15
C ASN A 123 -8.97 14.62 -7.84
N ALA A 124 -7.99 13.72 -7.96
CA ALA A 124 -7.21 13.20 -6.85
C ALA A 124 -5.97 14.04 -6.52
N VAL A 125 -5.50 14.87 -7.46
CA VAL A 125 -4.30 15.70 -7.34
C VAL A 125 -4.69 17.17 -7.17
N LEU A 126 -4.10 17.85 -6.16
CA LEU A 126 -4.24 19.30 -5.97
C LEU A 126 -3.04 20.06 -6.53
N TRP A 127 -1.83 19.60 -6.21
CA TRP A 127 -0.59 20.27 -6.58
C TRP A 127 0.40 19.26 -7.12
N LEU A 128 1.04 19.60 -8.24
CA LEU A 128 2.19 18.85 -8.77
C LEU A 128 3.48 19.55 -8.32
N ASN A 129 4.52 18.76 -8.04
CA ASN A 129 5.84 19.30 -7.75
C ASN A 129 6.59 19.61 -9.06
N ASP A 130 6.76 20.88 -9.36
CA ASP A 130 7.46 21.33 -10.57
C ASP A 130 8.94 20.89 -10.61
N GLN A 131 9.52 20.54 -9.46
CA GLN A 131 10.91 20.08 -9.34
C GLN A 131 11.05 18.56 -9.48
N ALA A 132 9.96 17.80 -9.61
CA ALA A 132 10.01 16.33 -9.58
C ALA A 132 10.90 15.74 -10.69
N LEU A 133 10.83 16.26 -11.92
CA LEU A 133 11.67 15.78 -13.04
C LEU A 133 13.15 16.12 -12.84
N GLU A 134 13.45 17.31 -12.36
CA GLU A 134 14.84 17.69 -12.09
C GLU A 134 15.43 16.88 -10.93
N THR A 135 14.66 16.67 -9.87
CA THR A 135 15.04 15.79 -8.78
C THR A 135 15.31 14.35 -9.28
N ALA A 136 14.47 13.85 -10.19
CA ALA A 136 14.66 12.53 -10.78
C ALA A 136 15.99 12.42 -11.54
N ARG A 137 16.34 13.43 -12.36
CA ARG A 137 17.63 13.45 -13.08
C ARG A 137 18.82 13.47 -12.14
N ILE A 138 18.75 14.27 -11.07
CA ILE A 138 19.81 14.35 -10.05
C ILE A 138 19.99 12.98 -9.38
N LEU A 139 18.88 12.30 -9.02
CA LEU A 139 18.93 11.00 -8.38
C LEU A 139 19.40 9.89 -9.33
N ASP A 140 19.08 9.94 -10.63
CA ASP A 140 19.61 9.02 -11.63
C ASP A 140 21.15 9.16 -11.76
N GLU A 141 21.67 10.39 -11.76
CA GLU A 141 23.10 10.63 -11.78
C GLU A 141 23.78 10.20 -10.47
N GLU A 142 23.15 10.45 -9.32
CA GLU A 142 23.65 9.97 -8.03
C GLU A 142 23.69 8.44 -7.97
N ARG A 143 22.63 7.75 -8.43
CA ARG A 143 22.60 6.29 -8.53
C ARG A 143 23.76 5.77 -9.38
N ARG A 144 24.06 6.44 -10.51
CA ARG A 144 25.14 6.07 -11.40
C ARG A 144 26.53 6.23 -10.76
N LEU A 145 26.73 7.27 -9.94
CA LEU A 145 28.03 7.62 -9.34
C LEU A 145 28.28 6.90 -8.01
N SER A 146 27.27 6.79 -7.17
CA SER A 146 27.40 6.40 -5.76
C SER A 146 26.51 5.21 -5.37
N GLY A 147 25.61 4.77 -6.25
CA GLY A 147 24.59 3.78 -5.93
C GLY A 147 23.34 4.41 -5.27
N PRO A 148 22.28 3.61 -5.03
CA PRO A 148 21.05 4.11 -4.41
C PRO A 148 21.23 4.34 -2.91
N ARG A 149 20.57 5.39 -2.36
CA ARG A 149 20.54 5.68 -0.92
C ARG A 149 19.74 4.63 -0.14
N SER A 150 18.64 4.15 -0.73
CA SER A 150 17.68 3.22 -0.13
C SER A 150 16.86 2.52 -1.23
N PRO A 151 15.98 1.55 -0.90
CA PRO A 151 15.00 1.01 -1.86
C PRO A 151 14.06 2.06 -2.46
N LEU A 152 13.87 3.21 -1.81
CA LEU A 152 13.01 4.29 -2.31
C LEU A 152 13.75 5.32 -3.18
N HIS A 153 15.05 5.16 -3.43
CA HIS A 153 15.81 6.10 -4.24
C HIS A 153 15.29 6.17 -5.67
N GLY A 154 14.82 7.36 -6.08
CA GLY A 154 14.21 7.59 -7.39
C GLY A 154 12.74 7.14 -7.52
N ILE A 155 12.10 6.73 -6.42
CA ILE A 155 10.70 6.29 -6.40
C ILE A 155 9.77 7.48 -6.11
N PRO A 156 8.75 7.75 -6.97
CA PRO A 156 7.77 8.81 -6.75
C PRO A 156 6.77 8.48 -5.63
N VAL A 157 6.61 9.44 -4.73
CA VAL A 157 5.68 9.42 -3.59
C VAL A 157 4.74 10.61 -3.68
N ALA A 158 3.45 10.39 -3.46
CA ALA A 158 2.45 11.45 -3.38
C ALA A 158 1.87 11.55 -1.96
N LEU A 159 1.65 12.77 -1.49
CA LEU A 159 1.31 13.08 -0.11
C LEU A 159 -0.11 13.63 -0.01
N LYS A 160 -0.88 13.19 0.97
CA LYS A 160 -2.14 13.85 1.32
C LYS A 160 -1.89 15.32 1.67
N ASP A 161 -2.78 16.20 1.29
CA ASP A 161 -2.59 17.65 1.36
C ASP A 161 -2.59 18.24 2.78
N ASN A 162 -2.65 17.43 3.81
CA ASN A 162 -2.43 17.83 5.20
C ASN A 162 -1.03 17.49 5.74
N ILE A 163 -0.10 17.08 4.88
CA ILE A 163 1.29 16.75 5.22
C ILE A 163 2.18 17.85 4.65
N ASP A 164 2.96 18.49 5.49
CA ASP A 164 3.76 19.66 5.13
C ASP A 164 4.92 19.31 4.20
N THR A 165 5.13 20.22 3.24
CA THR A 165 6.29 20.27 2.36
C THR A 165 6.73 21.72 2.17
N ALA A 166 8.02 21.99 2.28
CA ALA A 166 8.56 23.35 2.14
C ALA A 166 8.45 23.92 0.71
N ASP A 167 8.20 23.04 -0.29
CA ASP A 167 8.21 23.38 -1.71
C ASP A 167 6.82 23.38 -2.38
N MET A 168 5.77 22.96 -1.67
CA MET A 168 4.40 22.96 -2.18
C MET A 168 3.41 23.42 -1.10
N PRO A 169 2.25 23.98 -1.48
CA PRO A 169 1.24 24.36 -0.51
C PRO A 169 0.74 23.16 0.32
N THR A 170 0.43 23.43 1.59
CA THR A 170 -0.33 22.55 2.47
C THR A 170 -1.60 23.27 2.88
N THR A 171 -2.74 22.83 2.33
CA THR A 171 -4.02 23.49 2.54
C THR A 171 -5.00 22.67 3.35
N ALA A 172 -4.68 21.40 3.64
CA ALA A 172 -5.63 20.41 4.17
C ALA A 172 -6.96 20.37 3.37
N GLY A 173 -6.90 20.67 2.07
CA GLY A 173 -8.04 20.78 1.17
C GLY A 173 -8.94 21.99 1.45
N SER A 174 -8.54 22.95 2.26
CA SER A 174 -9.38 24.07 2.69
C SER A 174 -9.02 25.39 2.02
N LEU A 175 -10.01 26.07 1.47
CA LEU A 175 -9.89 27.48 1.02
C LEU A 175 -9.44 28.42 2.13
N LEU A 176 -9.65 28.06 3.40
CA LEU A 176 -9.20 28.84 4.55
C LEU A 176 -7.67 28.90 4.66
N LEU A 177 -6.99 27.89 4.06
CA LEU A 177 -5.54 27.74 4.04
C LEU A 177 -4.97 27.77 2.61
N ALA A 178 -5.75 28.21 1.62
CA ALA A 178 -5.33 28.23 0.22
C ALA A 178 -4.03 29.00 0.03
N GLY A 179 -3.03 28.37 -0.60
CA GLY A 179 -1.71 28.94 -0.85
C GLY A 179 -0.77 28.93 0.37
N SER A 180 -1.16 28.34 1.50
CA SER A 180 -0.30 28.22 2.68
C SER A 180 0.93 27.36 2.36
N LEU A 181 2.11 27.95 2.43
CA LEU A 181 3.39 27.27 2.27
C LEU A 181 4.01 27.09 3.67
N PRO A 182 4.19 25.85 4.12
CA PRO A 182 4.84 25.58 5.41
C PRO A 182 6.30 26.03 5.43
N PRO A 183 6.89 26.33 6.60
CA PRO A 183 8.27 26.76 6.70
C PRO A 183 9.27 25.64 6.37
N ASP A 184 8.89 24.39 6.59
CA ASP A 184 9.71 23.18 6.47
C ASP A 184 8.89 21.96 6.03
N ASP A 185 9.59 20.86 5.78
CA ASP A 185 8.98 19.56 5.52
C ASP A 185 8.53 18.90 6.84
N ALA A 186 7.44 18.14 6.80
CA ALA A 186 7.10 17.22 7.89
C ALA A 186 8.24 16.22 8.12
N PHE A 187 8.47 15.79 9.36
CA PHE A 187 9.52 14.81 9.70
C PHE A 187 9.56 13.58 8.79
N ILE A 188 8.39 13.01 8.48
CA ILE A 188 8.32 11.85 7.58
C ILE A 188 8.69 12.19 6.14
N VAL A 189 8.49 13.43 5.68
CA VAL A 189 8.87 13.91 4.35
C VAL A 189 10.37 14.11 4.26
N GLU A 190 11.00 14.69 5.28
CA GLU A 190 12.46 14.78 5.36
C GLU A 190 13.11 13.41 5.26
N LYS A 191 12.58 12.41 5.98
CA LYS A 191 13.10 11.03 5.92
C LYS A 191 12.97 10.43 4.52
N LEU A 192 11.86 10.66 3.84
CA LEU A 192 11.67 10.20 2.46
C LEU A 192 12.65 10.87 1.49
N ARG A 193 12.82 12.18 1.57
CA ARG A 193 13.79 12.90 0.73
C ARG A 193 15.22 12.44 1.00
N ASN A 194 15.59 12.26 2.28
CA ASN A 194 16.90 11.72 2.67
C ASN A 194 17.14 10.31 2.14
N ALA A 195 16.09 9.50 2.02
CA ALA A 195 16.14 8.16 1.41
C ALA A 195 16.19 8.19 -0.12
N GLY A 196 16.07 9.37 -0.75
CA GLY A 196 16.09 9.56 -2.19
C GLY A 196 14.73 9.39 -2.86
N ALA A 197 13.62 9.42 -2.12
CA ALA A 197 12.29 9.45 -2.71
C ALA A 197 11.99 10.79 -3.39
N ILE A 198 11.17 10.77 -4.43
CA ILE A 198 10.74 11.96 -5.17
C ILE A 198 9.34 12.33 -4.70
N ILE A 199 9.19 13.47 -4.05
CA ILE A 199 7.85 13.99 -3.71
C ILE A 199 7.23 14.54 -4.99
N LEU A 200 6.20 13.84 -5.50
CA LEU A 200 5.62 14.11 -6.81
C LEU A 200 4.44 15.07 -6.77
N ALA A 201 3.58 14.94 -5.74
CA ALA A 201 2.32 15.68 -5.70
C ALA A 201 1.74 15.77 -4.30
N LYS A 202 0.87 16.78 -4.08
CA LYS A 202 -0.07 16.87 -2.96
C LYS A 202 -1.45 16.44 -3.44
N LEU A 203 -2.09 15.55 -2.67
CA LEU A 203 -3.31 14.86 -3.05
C LEU A 203 -4.54 15.40 -2.32
N ASN A 204 -5.64 15.47 -3.07
CA ASN A 204 -6.93 15.92 -2.61
C ASN A 204 -7.47 15.04 -1.45
N MET A 205 -8.28 15.60 -0.60
CA MET A 205 -8.74 14.95 0.63
C MET A 205 -10.12 15.47 1.07
N SER A 206 -10.76 14.80 2.02
CA SER A 206 -11.84 15.45 2.76
C SER A 206 -11.27 16.65 3.50
N GLU A 207 -11.87 17.83 3.33
CA GLU A 207 -11.38 19.09 3.89
C GLU A 207 -11.13 19.00 5.40
N LEU A 208 -9.94 19.43 5.85
CA LEU A 208 -9.50 19.33 7.25
C LEU A 208 -9.67 17.91 7.82
N ALA A 209 -9.39 16.91 7.00
CA ALA A 209 -9.43 15.48 7.31
C ALA A 209 -10.77 14.94 7.87
N SER A 210 -11.90 15.62 7.66
CA SER A 210 -13.21 15.23 8.19
C SER A 210 -14.36 15.57 7.23
N GLY A 211 -15.49 14.87 7.39
CA GLY A 211 -16.69 15.08 6.58
C GLY A 211 -16.72 14.27 5.29
N VAL A 212 -17.41 14.81 4.27
CA VAL A 212 -17.55 14.17 2.95
C VAL A 212 -16.22 14.14 2.18
N THR A 213 -16.10 13.25 1.21
CA THR A 213 -14.88 13.12 0.38
C THR A 213 -14.83 14.23 -0.67
N MET A 214 -14.67 15.44 -0.20
CA MET A 214 -14.65 16.69 -0.96
C MET A 214 -13.78 17.70 -0.24
N SER A 215 -13.05 18.52 -0.98
CA SER A 215 -12.35 19.70 -0.49
C SER A 215 -12.93 20.99 -1.09
N SER A 216 -12.84 22.10 -0.38
CA SER A 216 -13.23 23.40 -0.95
C SER A 216 -12.23 23.90 -1.99
N VAL A 217 -10.97 23.44 -1.96
CA VAL A 217 -9.94 23.74 -2.95
C VAL A 217 -10.17 22.96 -4.25
N GLY A 218 -10.34 21.63 -4.18
CA GLY A 218 -10.37 20.76 -5.36
C GLY A 218 -11.76 20.22 -5.72
N GLY A 219 -12.77 20.30 -4.81
CA GLY A 219 -14.08 19.69 -5.03
C GLY A 219 -14.11 18.19 -4.73
N PHE A 220 -15.12 17.49 -5.31
CA PHE A 220 -15.31 16.05 -5.10
C PHE A 220 -14.22 15.20 -5.75
N ILE A 221 -13.80 14.17 -5.05
CA ILE A 221 -12.86 13.15 -5.52
C ILE A 221 -13.68 11.95 -6.01
N ARG A 222 -13.24 11.33 -7.12
CA ARG A 222 -13.93 10.20 -7.76
C ARG A 222 -13.15 8.91 -7.59
N ASN A 223 -13.88 7.80 -7.50
CA ASN A 223 -13.27 6.48 -7.40
C ASN A 223 -12.89 5.96 -8.80
N PRO A 224 -11.63 5.52 -9.04
CA PRO A 224 -11.20 5.04 -10.35
C PRO A 224 -11.84 3.71 -10.78
N HIS A 225 -12.45 2.95 -9.87
CA HIS A 225 -13.23 1.76 -10.22
C HIS A 225 -14.63 2.10 -10.74
N ASP A 226 -15.24 3.17 -10.19
CA ASP A 226 -16.54 3.70 -10.62
C ASP A 226 -16.62 5.19 -10.22
N ILE A 227 -16.63 6.08 -11.20
CA ILE A 227 -16.62 7.54 -10.98
C ILE A 227 -17.87 8.10 -10.29
N GLU A 228 -18.95 7.33 -10.22
CA GLU A 228 -20.15 7.68 -9.46
C GLU A 228 -20.02 7.31 -7.97
N ARG A 229 -18.97 6.57 -7.60
CA ARG A 229 -18.69 6.14 -6.23
C ARG A 229 -17.64 7.01 -5.57
N SER A 230 -17.76 7.11 -4.24
CA SER A 230 -16.77 7.76 -3.40
C SER A 230 -15.51 6.89 -3.27
N PRO A 231 -14.30 7.46 -3.35
CA PRO A 231 -13.08 6.75 -3.00
C PRO A 231 -12.89 6.60 -1.48
N ALA A 232 -13.93 6.87 -0.68
CA ALA A 232 -13.90 7.04 0.77
C ALA A 232 -12.97 8.18 1.22
N GLY A 233 -12.97 8.53 2.51
CA GLY A 233 -12.18 9.63 3.05
C GLY A 233 -11.58 9.31 4.42
N SER A 234 -10.76 10.22 4.90
CA SER A 234 -10.42 11.53 4.32
C SER A 234 -9.25 11.49 3.32
N SER A 235 -8.48 10.39 3.20
CA SER A 235 -7.39 10.24 2.22
C SER A 235 -7.89 9.75 0.85
N GLY A 236 -9.03 10.28 0.38
CA GLY A 236 -9.68 9.82 -0.86
C GLY A 236 -8.82 10.03 -2.09
N GLY A 237 -8.15 11.18 -2.19
CA GLY A 237 -7.19 11.46 -3.26
C GLY A 237 -6.01 10.48 -3.24
N THR A 238 -5.49 10.13 -2.05
CA THR A 238 -4.41 9.15 -1.94
C THR A 238 -4.86 7.78 -2.43
N GLY A 239 -6.03 7.30 -1.97
CA GLY A 239 -6.58 6.01 -2.43
C GLY A 239 -6.78 5.97 -3.94
N ALA A 240 -7.43 7.00 -4.51
CA ALA A 240 -7.71 7.10 -5.94
C ALA A 240 -6.41 7.22 -6.77
N ALA A 241 -5.47 8.06 -6.36
CA ALA A 241 -4.21 8.27 -7.07
C ALA A 241 -3.35 7.00 -7.12
N ILE A 242 -3.24 6.26 -6.01
CA ILE A 242 -2.44 5.03 -5.97
C ILE A 242 -3.10 3.91 -6.76
N ALA A 243 -4.42 3.75 -6.68
CA ALA A 243 -5.14 2.77 -7.50
C ALA A 243 -5.03 3.08 -8.99
N ALA A 244 -5.11 4.36 -9.37
CA ALA A 244 -4.96 4.84 -10.75
C ALA A 244 -3.51 4.86 -11.25
N ALA A 245 -2.54 4.47 -10.43
CA ALA A 245 -1.11 4.54 -10.72
C ALA A 245 -0.65 5.95 -11.11
N PHE A 246 -0.93 6.95 -10.25
CA PHE A 246 -0.40 8.33 -10.40
C PHE A 246 0.91 8.52 -9.65
N ALA A 247 1.24 7.62 -8.75
CA ALA A 247 2.53 7.49 -8.09
C ALA A 247 2.77 6.02 -7.70
N GLN A 248 3.99 5.67 -7.31
CA GLN A 248 4.26 4.33 -6.78
C GLN A 248 3.72 4.18 -5.37
N LEU A 249 3.89 5.20 -4.56
CA LEU A 249 3.57 5.23 -3.15
C LEU A 249 2.71 6.44 -2.81
N GLY A 250 1.84 6.29 -1.82
CA GLY A 250 1.05 7.38 -1.25
C GLY A 250 1.10 7.39 0.27
N ILE A 251 1.02 8.58 0.85
CA ILE A 251 0.86 8.73 2.29
C ILE A 251 -0.49 9.39 2.57
N GLY A 252 -1.31 8.68 3.34
CA GLY A 252 -2.53 9.20 3.93
C GLY A 252 -2.36 9.52 5.40
N THR A 253 -3.43 10.00 6.05
CA THR A 253 -3.53 10.12 7.50
C THR A 253 -4.80 9.46 8.00
N ASP A 254 -4.75 8.85 9.18
CA ASP A 254 -5.87 8.11 9.78
C ASP A 254 -6.12 8.60 11.21
N THR A 255 -7.29 9.16 11.43
CA THR A 255 -7.81 9.56 12.75
C THR A 255 -8.99 8.68 13.16
N GLY A 256 -9.83 8.28 12.18
CA GLY A 256 -11.03 7.47 12.41
C GLY A 256 -11.33 6.46 11.30
N GLY A 257 -10.30 6.05 10.52
CA GLY A 257 -10.44 5.17 9.36
C GLY A 257 -9.96 5.78 8.05
N SER A 258 -9.30 6.94 8.10
CA SER A 258 -9.03 7.77 6.92
C SER A 258 -7.86 7.29 6.03
N VAL A 259 -7.10 6.28 6.41
CA VAL A 259 -6.24 5.46 5.53
C VAL A 259 -7.01 4.22 5.09
N ARG A 260 -7.62 3.53 6.03
CA ARG A 260 -8.23 2.20 5.86
C ARG A 260 -9.42 2.21 4.91
N GLY A 261 -10.35 3.17 5.07
CA GLY A 261 -11.50 3.33 4.18
C GLY A 261 -11.08 3.58 2.72
N PRO A 262 -10.24 4.60 2.43
CA PRO A 262 -9.72 4.83 1.08
C PRO A 262 -8.92 3.66 0.51
N THR A 263 -8.10 2.97 1.31
CA THR A 263 -7.40 1.76 0.90
C THR A 263 -8.38 0.70 0.38
N THR A 264 -9.43 0.43 1.16
CA THR A 264 -10.47 -0.55 0.80
C THR A 264 -11.26 -0.12 -0.43
N ALA A 265 -11.77 1.11 -0.46
CA ALA A 265 -12.64 1.60 -1.52
C ALA A 265 -11.93 1.66 -2.89
N ASN A 266 -10.61 1.69 -2.90
CA ASN A 266 -9.81 1.77 -4.12
C ASN A 266 -9.03 0.46 -4.42
N GLY A 267 -9.22 -0.62 -3.65
CA GLY A 267 -8.66 -1.94 -3.92
C GLY A 267 -7.13 -1.99 -3.87
N ILE A 268 -6.52 -1.28 -2.93
CA ILE A 268 -5.07 -1.22 -2.71
C ILE A 268 -4.70 -1.76 -1.32
N ALA A 269 -3.40 -1.87 -1.02
CA ALA A 269 -2.89 -2.19 0.31
C ALA A 269 -2.56 -0.91 1.08
N GLY A 270 -2.67 -0.94 2.41
CA GLY A 270 -2.30 0.18 3.26
C GLY A 270 -2.25 -0.18 4.73
N LEU A 271 -1.56 0.62 5.50
CA LEU A 271 -1.37 0.39 6.93
C LEU A 271 -1.73 1.64 7.73
N LYS A 272 -2.58 1.47 8.74
CA LYS A 272 -2.63 2.35 9.90
C LYS A 272 -1.64 1.79 10.92
N PRO A 273 -0.48 2.41 11.13
CA PRO A 273 0.52 1.86 12.06
C PRO A 273 0.10 2.02 13.52
N THR A 274 0.88 1.45 14.43
CA THR A 274 0.76 1.68 15.87
C THR A 274 0.90 3.17 16.17
N HIS A 275 0.04 3.69 17.05
CA HIS A 275 0.11 5.09 17.49
C HIS A 275 1.47 5.41 18.13
N GLY A 276 2.18 6.37 17.56
CA GLY A 276 3.53 6.75 17.92
C GLY A 276 4.64 5.97 17.21
N LEU A 277 4.31 5.11 16.22
CA LEU A 277 5.34 4.50 15.37
C LEU A 277 5.91 5.49 14.34
N LEU A 278 5.06 6.37 13.81
CA LEU A 278 5.44 7.46 12.91
C LEU A 278 5.18 8.81 13.58
N SER A 279 6.02 9.80 13.25
CA SER A 279 5.83 11.18 13.69
C SER A 279 4.63 11.83 13.01
N ARG A 280 4.00 12.75 13.73
CA ARG A 280 2.92 13.62 13.26
C ARG A 280 3.37 15.08 13.14
N ASP A 281 4.64 15.35 13.42
CA ASP A 281 5.22 16.68 13.21
C ASP A 281 5.11 17.07 11.74
N GLY A 282 4.70 18.33 11.49
CA GLY A 282 4.38 18.83 10.16
C GLY A 282 3.12 18.21 9.53
N ILE A 283 2.19 17.67 10.33
CA ILE A 283 0.88 17.21 9.85
C ILE A 283 -0.23 18.04 10.48
N VAL A 284 -1.09 18.65 9.63
CA VAL A 284 -2.27 19.38 10.11
C VAL A 284 -3.12 18.46 10.99
N PRO A 285 -3.28 18.77 12.29
CA PRO A 285 -3.92 17.86 13.24
C PRO A 285 -5.44 17.79 13.02
N LEU A 286 -6.02 16.62 13.32
CA LEU A 286 -7.44 16.46 13.55
C LEU A 286 -7.72 16.03 15.00
N ALA A 287 -6.95 15.10 15.54
CA ALA A 287 -6.92 14.74 16.96
C ALA A 287 -5.67 13.90 17.26
N LEU A 288 -4.68 14.48 17.91
CA LEU A 288 -3.38 13.83 18.15
C LEU A 288 -3.44 12.56 18.99
N SER A 289 -4.56 12.29 19.69
CA SER A 289 -4.81 11.00 20.33
C SER A 289 -4.99 9.85 19.37
N PHE A 290 -5.39 10.16 18.14
CA PHE A 290 -5.76 9.19 17.11
C PHE A 290 -4.98 9.35 15.81
N ASP A 291 -4.44 10.54 15.53
CA ASP A 291 -3.79 10.88 14.28
C ASP A 291 -2.54 10.03 14.03
N MET A 292 -2.44 9.50 12.83
CA MET A 292 -1.29 8.76 12.31
C MET A 292 -1.13 8.99 10.82
N ALA A 293 0.11 9.15 10.36
CA ALA A 293 0.43 8.93 8.95
C ALA A 293 0.34 7.44 8.63
N GLY A 294 -0.07 7.09 7.41
CA GLY A 294 -0.17 5.71 6.98
C GLY A 294 0.25 5.52 5.53
N PRO A 295 1.19 4.58 5.27
CA PRO A 295 1.61 4.21 3.94
C PRO A 295 0.50 3.48 3.18
N MET A 296 0.31 3.83 1.91
CA MET A 296 -0.65 3.25 0.97
C MET A 296 0.04 2.92 -0.35
N ALA A 297 -0.14 1.73 -0.86
CA ALA A 297 0.46 1.25 -2.10
C ALA A 297 -0.40 0.18 -2.77
N ARG A 298 -0.06 -0.22 -3.98
CA ARG A 298 -0.77 -1.29 -4.69
C ARG A 298 -0.49 -2.68 -4.13
N HIS A 299 0.66 -2.86 -3.46
CA HIS A 299 1.14 -4.14 -2.94
C HIS A 299 1.60 -4.02 -1.48
N VAL A 300 1.43 -5.09 -0.71
CA VAL A 300 1.89 -5.17 0.69
C VAL A 300 3.41 -4.97 0.80
N TYR A 301 4.18 -5.48 -0.19
CA TYR A 301 5.62 -5.27 -0.27
C TYR A 301 5.99 -3.78 -0.22
N ASP A 302 5.32 -2.97 -1.02
CA ASP A 302 5.61 -1.54 -1.16
C ASP A 302 5.23 -0.76 0.12
N VAL A 303 4.13 -1.15 0.77
CA VAL A 303 3.73 -0.61 2.08
C VAL A 303 4.82 -0.88 3.13
N ALA A 304 5.34 -2.11 3.17
CA ALA A 304 6.41 -2.50 4.08
C ALA A 304 7.72 -1.76 3.81
N ALA A 305 8.10 -1.61 2.53
CA ALA A 305 9.30 -0.89 2.13
C ALA A 305 9.24 0.60 2.53
N MET A 306 8.08 1.25 2.34
CA MET A 306 7.90 2.65 2.70
C MET A 306 7.89 2.85 4.21
N LEU A 307 7.20 1.98 4.97
CA LEU A 307 7.13 2.11 6.44
C LEU A 307 8.51 2.17 7.07
N GLY A 308 9.44 1.30 6.65
CA GLY A 308 10.80 1.25 7.22
C GLY A 308 11.58 2.55 7.07
N VAL A 309 11.36 3.28 5.98
CA VAL A 309 12.00 4.58 5.76
C VAL A 309 11.40 5.67 6.65
N MET A 310 10.08 5.61 6.91
CA MET A 310 9.37 6.65 7.65
C MET A 310 9.55 6.57 9.17
N THR A 311 9.96 5.40 9.72
CA THR A 311 10.11 5.19 11.17
C THR A 311 11.27 5.97 11.76
N GLY A 312 11.17 6.29 13.03
CA GLY A 312 12.20 6.98 13.80
C GLY A 312 11.65 7.75 15.00
N ILE A 313 12.54 8.11 15.92
CA ILE A 313 12.20 8.97 17.05
C ILE A 313 12.31 10.41 16.61
N ASP A 314 11.26 11.16 16.84
CA ASP A 314 11.18 12.59 16.59
C ASP A 314 11.08 13.32 17.93
N PRO A 315 12.02 14.24 18.25
CA PRO A 315 11.96 15.02 19.49
C PRO A 315 10.77 15.97 19.53
N ASP A 316 10.23 16.40 18.37
CA ASP A 316 9.12 17.34 18.26
C ASP A 316 7.74 16.63 18.33
N ASP A 317 7.71 15.30 18.14
CA ASP A 317 6.54 14.46 18.45
C ASP A 317 6.85 13.43 19.54
N VAL A 318 6.59 13.81 20.79
CA VAL A 318 6.84 12.99 21.99
C VAL A 318 6.20 11.59 21.92
N ALA A 319 5.12 11.40 21.14
CA ALA A 319 4.49 10.09 21.01
C ALA A 319 5.40 9.05 20.36
N THR A 320 6.38 9.47 19.54
CA THR A 320 7.34 8.58 18.90
C THR A 320 8.26 7.89 19.89
N SER A 321 8.43 8.44 21.09
CA SER A 321 9.21 7.80 22.17
C SER A 321 8.69 6.41 22.56
N LYS A 322 7.39 6.14 22.34
CA LYS A 322 6.77 4.82 22.55
C LYS A 322 7.35 3.74 21.65
N SER A 323 7.86 4.11 20.47
CA SER A 323 8.44 3.20 19.49
C SER A 323 9.92 2.90 19.73
N SER A 324 10.55 3.50 20.75
CA SER A 324 11.96 3.29 21.07
C SER A 324 12.27 1.80 21.21
N ASN A 325 13.24 1.31 20.44
CA ASN A 325 13.63 -0.12 20.36
C ASN A 325 12.50 -1.07 19.88
N ARG A 326 11.46 -0.54 19.21
CA ARG A 326 10.31 -1.33 18.72
C ARG A 326 10.04 -1.11 17.24
N PHE A 327 10.66 -0.13 16.60
CA PHE A 327 10.53 0.08 15.16
C PHE A 327 11.67 -0.61 14.42
N GLU A 328 11.38 -1.00 13.18
CA GLU A 328 12.33 -1.55 12.24
C GLU A 328 12.60 -0.52 11.13
N THR A 329 13.79 -0.55 10.55
CA THR A 329 14.14 0.27 9.38
C THR A 329 13.93 -0.48 8.07
N ASN A 330 13.62 -1.77 8.14
CA ASN A 330 13.29 -2.62 7.00
C ASN A 330 12.20 -3.62 7.37
N TYR A 331 10.95 -3.34 7.00
CA TYR A 331 9.84 -4.26 7.21
C TYR A 331 9.70 -5.32 6.13
N THR A 332 10.39 -5.19 4.97
CA THR A 332 10.30 -6.20 3.91
C THR A 332 10.94 -7.54 4.33
N GLN A 333 11.81 -7.54 5.31
CA GLN A 333 12.42 -8.77 5.88
C GLN A 333 11.40 -9.70 6.56
N PHE A 334 10.20 -9.20 6.89
CA PHE A 334 9.13 -9.97 7.54
C PHE A 334 8.09 -10.51 6.56
N LEU A 335 8.27 -10.25 5.25
CA LEU A 335 7.38 -10.76 4.21
C LEU A 335 7.65 -12.24 3.97
N ASP A 336 6.74 -13.08 4.44
CA ASP A 336 6.85 -14.53 4.37
C ASP A 336 5.56 -15.12 3.80
N VAL A 337 5.66 -15.77 2.65
CA VAL A 337 4.53 -16.43 1.98
C VAL A 337 3.95 -17.59 2.79
N SER A 338 4.68 -18.10 3.77
CA SER A 338 4.24 -19.20 4.64
C SER A 338 3.66 -18.73 5.97
N ALA A 339 3.57 -17.41 6.21
CA ALA A 339 3.20 -16.84 7.51
C ALA A 339 1.78 -17.23 7.99
N LEU A 340 0.90 -17.69 7.10
CA LEU A 340 -0.43 -18.21 7.46
C LEU A 340 -0.39 -19.64 7.96
N GLY A 341 0.69 -20.42 7.73
CA GLY A 341 0.74 -21.87 8.00
C GLY A 341 0.40 -22.29 9.42
N ASP A 342 0.80 -21.53 10.41
CA ASP A 342 0.53 -21.77 11.84
C ASP A 342 -0.21 -20.60 12.49
N ALA A 343 -0.74 -19.68 11.70
CA ALA A 343 -1.41 -18.47 12.21
C ALA A 343 -2.75 -18.80 12.86
N ARG A 344 -3.06 -18.09 13.94
CA ARG A 344 -4.36 -18.13 14.58
C ARG A 344 -5.07 -16.80 14.42
N ILE A 345 -6.11 -16.78 13.60
CA ILE A 345 -6.82 -15.58 13.14
C ILE A 345 -8.21 -15.53 13.78
N GLY A 346 -8.54 -14.42 14.44
CA GLY A 346 -9.88 -14.15 14.94
C GLY A 346 -10.72 -13.41 13.89
N ILE A 347 -11.91 -13.90 13.51
CA ILE A 347 -12.87 -13.13 12.71
C ILE A 347 -13.85 -12.40 13.61
N ALA A 348 -13.90 -11.07 13.53
CA ALA A 348 -14.89 -10.26 14.23
C ALA A 348 -16.21 -10.22 13.44
N ARG A 349 -17.10 -11.17 13.76
CA ARG A 349 -18.39 -11.32 13.06
C ARG A 349 -19.38 -10.18 13.32
N ASP A 350 -19.11 -9.36 14.32
CA ASP A 350 -19.92 -8.18 14.66
C ASP A 350 -20.06 -7.18 13.51
N PHE A 351 -19.14 -7.23 12.53
CA PHE A 351 -19.08 -6.31 11.39
C PHE A 351 -19.60 -6.91 10.07
N LEU A 352 -20.13 -8.13 10.11
CA LEU A 352 -20.80 -8.80 8.98
C LEU A 352 -22.32 -8.54 9.02
N GLY A 353 -23.03 -8.94 7.97
CA GLY A 353 -24.50 -8.88 7.89
C GLY A 353 -25.06 -7.58 7.31
N GLN A 354 -24.24 -6.70 6.74
CA GLN A 354 -24.68 -5.41 6.21
C GLN A 354 -24.70 -5.37 4.67
N ASP A 355 -23.84 -6.11 4.02
CA ASP A 355 -23.82 -6.30 2.55
C ASP A 355 -23.44 -7.75 2.25
N THR A 356 -24.37 -8.51 1.72
CA THR A 356 -24.22 -9.95 1.48
C THR A 356 -23.04 -10.30 0.57
N GLU A 357 -22.71 -9.46 -0.43
CA GLU A 357 -21.56 -9.73 -1.29
C GLU A 357 -20.23 -9.45 -0.56
N VAL A 358 -20.19 -8.42 0.28
CA VAL A 358 -19.03 -8.17 1.15
C VAL A 358 -18.82 -9.37 2.08
N ASP A 359 -19.89 -9.86 2.72
CA ASP A 359 -19.83 -11.01 3.62
C ASP A 359 -19.29 -12.26 2.90
N TRP A 360 -19.77 -12.57 1.69
CA TRP A 360 -19.28 -13.70 0.91
C TRP A 360 -17.81 -13.58 0.54
N ILE A 361 -17.34 -12.39 0.20
CA ILE A 361 -15.93 -12.13 -0.12
C ILE A 361 -15.06 -12.32 1.13
N ILE A 362 -15.53 -11.87 2.29
CA ILE A 362 -14.81 -12.10 3.56
C ILE A 362 -14.78 -13.59 3.90
N GLU A 363 -15.89 -14.32 3.78
CA GLU A 363 -15.88 -15.78 4.02
C GLU A 363 -14.94 -16.51 3.05
N ALA A 364 -14.90 -16.13 1.77
CA ALA A 364 -13.94 -16.67 0.81
C ALA A 364 -12.49 -16.37 1.21
N SER A 365 -12.23 -15.18 1.78
CA SER A 365 -10.91 -14.81 2.30
C SER A 365 -10.51 -15.68 3.50
N LEU A 366 -11.44 -15.99 4.39
CA LEU A 366 -11.19 -16.92 5.51
C LEU A 366 -10.89 -18.33 5.04
N GLU A 367 -11.59 -18.82 3.99
CA GLU A 367 -11.29 -20.12 3.39
C GLU A 367 -9.90 -20.14 2.74
N ALA A 368 -9.49 -19.06 2.08
CA ALA A 368 -8.14 -18.94 1.55
C ALA A 368 -7.07 -19.00 2.67
N MET A 369 -7.30 -18.33 3.80
CA MET A 369 -6.40 -18.39 4.95
C MET A 369 -6.33 -19.81 5.54
N ARG A 370 -7.49 -20.54 5.63
CA ARG A 370 -7.53 -21.93 6.07
C ARG A 370 -6.78 -22.86 5.12
N ALA A 371 -6.89 -22.64 3.82
CA ALA A 371 -6.18 -23.41 2.80
C ALA A 371 -4.66 -23.30 2.92
N GLU A 372 -4.18 -22.13 3.37
CA GLU A 372 -2.76 -21.88 3.67
C GLU A 372 -2.35 -22.37 5.08
N GLY A 373 -3.25 -22.97 5.85
CA GLY A 373 -2.98 -23.61 7.15
C GLY A 373 -3.39 -22.80 8.38
N ALA A 374 -3.99 -21.63 8.23
CA ALA A 374 -4.41 -20.82 9.36
C ALA A 374 -5.60 -21.45 10.12
N THR A 375 -5.59 -21.32 11.44
CA THR A 375 -6.75 -21.61 12.29
C THR A 375 -7.59 -20.35 12.41
N VAL A 376 -8.82 -20.38 11.91
CA VAL A 376 -9.77 -19.24 12.00
C VAL A 376 -10.81 -19.52 13.07
N VAL A 377 -10.99 -18.59 14.01
CA VAL A 377 -11.95 -18.68 15.13
C VAL A 377 -12.82 -17.42 15.21
N ASP A 378 -14.05 -17.57 15.69
CA ASP A 378 -14.94 -16.43 15.86
C ASP A 378 -14.53 -15.59 17.10
N VAL A 379 -14.61 -14.27 16.95
CA VAL A 379 -14.36 -13.27 18.01
C VAL A 379 -15.52 -12.29 18.04
N HIS A 380 -15.93 -11.89 19.23
CA HIS A 380 -16.94 -10.87 19.44
C HIS A 380 -16.41 -9.78 20.35
N PHE A 381 -16.56 -8.54 19.94
CA PHE A 381 -16.32 -7.40 20.81
C PHE A 381 -17.47 -7.24 21.82
N PRO A 382 -17.21 -6.78 23.05
CA PRO A 382 -18.29 -6.46 23.97
C PRO A 382 -19.25 -5.44 23.35
N GLN A 383 -20.54 -5.74 23.36
CA GLN A 383 -21.58 -4.91 22.72
C GLN A 383 -21.52 -3.46 23.21
N TRP A 384 -21.33 -3.25 24.51
CA TRP A 384 -21.24 -1.90 25.07
C TRP A 384 -20.08 -1.08 24.47
N LEU A 385 -18.92 -1.72 24.11
CA LEU A 385 -17.80 -1.02 23.47
C LEU A 385 -18.17 -0.61 22.03
N LEU A 386 -18.90 -1.48 21.32
CA LEU A 386 -19.42 -1.16 19.99
C LEU A 386 -20.43 -0.01 20.03
N ASP A 387 -21.25 0.07 21.09
CA ASP A 387 -22.26 1.11 21.27
C ASP A 387 -21.62 2.48 21.56
N VAL A 388 -20.58 2.53 22.42
CA VAL A 388 -19.99 3.81 22.87
C VAL A 388 -18.80 4.29 22.04
N LYS A 389 -18.21 3.45 21.18
CA LYS A 389 -16.97 3.77 20.45
C LYS A 389 -17.06 5.05 19.61
N GLY A 390 -18.23 5.32 19.04
CA GLY A 390 -18.49 6.51 18.23
C GLY A 390 -18.52 7.78 19.07
N ASP A 391 -19.19 7.73 20.22
CA ASP A 391 -19.30 8.86 21.14
C ASP A 391 -17.93 9.21 21.75
N TRP A 392 -17.17 8.18 22.17
CA TRP A 392 -15.82 8.39 22.68
C TRP A 392 -14.90 9.02 21.65
N TYR A 393 -14.95 8.51 20.42
CA TYR A 393 -14.19 9.05 19.31
C TYR A 393 -14.55 10.52 19.05
N THR A 394 -15.85 10.84 18.93
CA THR A 394 -16.33 12.19 18.62
C THR A 394 -16.01 13.17 19.73
N THR A 395 -16.23 12.80 20.99
CA THR A 395 -15.96 13.64 22.15
C THR A 395 -14.49 14.03 22.25
N ILE A 396 -13.58 13.05 22.08
CA ILE A 396 -12.14 13.31 22.13
C ILE A 396 -11.72 14.12 20.89
N ARG A 397 -12.13 13.71 19.68
CA ARG A 397 -11.72 14.32 18.43
C ARG A 397 -12.09 15.81 18.35
N TRP A 398 -13.30 16.18 18.70
CA TRP A 398 -13.75 17.57 18.56
C TRP A 398 -13.03 18.51 19.53
N ARG A 399 -12.86 18.09 20.78
CA ARG A 399 -12.15 18.89 21.78
C ARG A 399 -10.67 19.02 21.47
N GLU A 400 -10.06 17.93 20.97
CA GLU A 400 -8.66 17.97 20.55
C GLU A 400 -8.45 18.82 19.32
N PHE A 401 -9.33 18.75 18.30
CA PHE A 401 -9.24 19.64 17.13
C PHE A 401 -9.29 21.09 17.56
N ARG A 402 -10.25 21.47 18.40
CA ARG A 402 -10.37 22.82 18.93
C ARG A 402 -9.09 23.32 19.62
N ALA A 403 -8.47 22.45 20.41
CA ALA A 403 -7.28 22.81 21.18
C ALA A 403 -6.00 22.81 20.34
N GLN A 404 -5.87 21.88 19.37
CA GLN A 404 -4.62 21.60 18.67
C GLN A 404 -4.48 22.34 17.34
N ILE A 405 -5.57 22.65 16.62
CA ILE A 405 -5.48 23.36 15.34
C ILE A 405 -4.83 24.74 15.48
N PRO A 406 -5.05 25.56 16.55
CA PRO A 406 -4.36 26.82 16.72
C PRO A 406 -2.84 26.71 16.82
N GLU A 407 -2.31 25.59 17.35
CA GLU A 407 -0.87 25.34 17.45
C GLU A 407 -0.27 25.21 16.04
N TYR A 408 -0.89 24.42 15.17
CA TYR A 408 -0.48 24.33 13.78
C TYR A 408 -0.64 25.67 13.03
N LEU A 409 -1.76 26.37 13.20
CA LEU A 409 -1.99 27.67 12.56
C LEU A 409 -0.98 28.74 12.98
N ALA A 410 -0.33 28.59 14.13
CA ALA A 410 0.72 29.50 14.58
C ALA A 410 2.01 29.37 13.73
N THR A 411 2.27 28.21 13.13
CA THR A 411 3.48 27.95 12.32
C THR A 411 3.43 28.56 10.92
N ILE A 412 2.24 28.79 10.36
CA ILE A 412 2.04 29.31 9.00
C ILE A 412 1.94 30.83 8.94
N GLY A 413 1.87 31.43 7.73
CA GLY A 413 1.83 32.86 7.49
C GLY A 413 0.74 33.63 8.26
N ARG A 414 0.99 34.92 8.57
CA ARG A 414 0.07 35.73 9.38
C ARG A 414 -1.27 36.05 8.70
N GLU A 415 -1.36 35.90 7.40
CA GLU A 415 -2.55 36.11 6.58
C GLU A 415 -3.61 35.03 6.79
N TYR A 416 -3.20 33.83 7.27
CA TYR A 416 -4.08 32.71 7.57
C TYR A 416 -4.74 32.84 8.94
N PRO A 417 -5.88 32.16 9.18
CA PRO A 417 -6.51 32.15 10.51
C PRO A 417 -5.53 31.62 11.57
N LYS A 418 -5.66 32.12 12.80
CA LYS A 418 -4.83 31.71 13.95
C LYS A 418 -5.61 30.96 15.02
N THR A 419 -6.93 30.98 14.93
CA THR A 419 -7.82 30.29 15.86
C THR A 419 -8.94 29.58 15.11
N LEU A 420 -9.58 28.62 15.75
CA LEU A 420 -10.76 27.95 15.21
C LEU A 420 -11.90 28.96 14.99
N SER A 421 -12.09 29.91 15.90
CA SER A 421 -13.08 30.99 15.76
C SER A 421 -12.85 31.82 14.50
N GLU A 422 -11.59 32.17 14.17
CA GLU A 422 -11.27 32.84 12.92
C GLU A 422 -11.55 31.98 11.69
N MET A 423 -11.32 30.66 11.77
CA MET A 423 -11.70 29.73 10.69
C MET A 423 -13.21 29.73 10.47
N VAL A 424 -14.00 29.63 11.56
CA VAL A 424 -15.47 29.72 11.51
C VAL A 424 -15.93 31.03 10.89
N GLU A 425 -15.41 32.18 11.37
CA GLU A 425 -15.77 33.50 10.85
C GLU A 425 -15.45 33.65 9.35
N ARG A 426 -14.26 33.19 8.91
CA ARG A 426 -13.86 33.27 7.51
C ARG A 426 -14.71 32.35 6.62
N SER A 427 -15.03 31.14 7.07
CA SER A 427 -15.87 30.18 6.32
C SER A 427 -17.26 30.74 6.02
N MET A 428 -17.85 31.51 6.95
CA MET A 428 -19.16 32.15 6.78
C MET A 428 -19.15 33.25 5.70
N LYS A 429 -18.00 33.77 5.32
CA LYS A 429 -17.85 34.81 4.29
C LYS A 429 -17.70 34.23 2.88
N ILE A 430 -17.39 32.94 2.75
CA ILE A 430 -17.21 32.27 1.46
C ILE A 430 -18.56 31.66 1.02
N MET A 431 -19.35 32.41 0.29
CA MET A 431 -20.73 32.06 -0.08
C MET A 431 -20.89 31.53 -1.51
N SER A 432 -19.85 31.59 -2.34
CA SER A 432 -19.90 31.21 -3.76
C SER A 432 -18.54 30.73 -4.24
N LEU A 433 -18.48 30.22 -5.47
CA LEU A 433 -17.21 29.91 -6.13
C LEU A 433 -16.25 31.08 -6.08
N THR A 434 -15.00 30.81 -5.70
CA THR A 434 -13.95 31.81 -5.72
C THR A 434 -13.41 32.03 -7.13
N PRO A 435 -12.74 33.16 -7.42
CA PRO A 435 -12.08 33.37 -8.72
C PRO A 435 -11.07 32.28 -9.06
N GLU A 436 -10.48 31.66 -8.06
CA GLU A 436 -9.51 30.56 -8.16
C GLU A 436 -10.17 29.20 -8.45
N GLY A 437 -11.50 29.14 -8.54
CA GLY A 437 -12.26 27.93 -8.85
C GLY A 437 -12.63 27.05 -7.65
N GLY A 438 -12.35 27.51 -6.42
CA GLY A 438 -12.74 26.78 -5.20
C GLY A 438 -14.25 26.73 -5.00
N THR A 439 -14.73 25.69 -4.35
CA THR A 439 -16.15 25.44 -4.08
C THR A 439 -16.43 25.48 -2.58
N PRO A 440 -17.38 26.29 -2.09
CA PRO A 440 -17.76 26.26 -0.68
C PRO A 440 -18.11 24.87 -0.20
N ASN A 441 -17.70 24.54 1.03
CA ASN A 441 -18.00 23.25 1.69
C ASN A 441 -18.79 23.45 2.98
N PRO A 442 -20.08 23.82 2.89
CA PRO A 442 -20.90 24.15 4.05
C PRO A 442 -21.05 22.97 5.03
N THR A 443 -21.00 21.73 4.53
CA THR A 443 -21.05 20.53 5.39
C THR A 443 -19.85 20.46 6.32
N ARG A 444 -18.65 20.69 5.83
CA ARG A 444 -17.45 20.72 6.67
C ARG A 444 -17.40 21.96 7.58
N TRP A 445 -17.80 23.10 7.05
CA TRP A 445 -17.75 24.34 7.80
C TRP A 445 -18.78 24.39 8.94
N SER A 446 -19.97 23.78 8.77
CA SER A 446 -20.91 23.62 9.88
C SER A 446 -20.33 22.75 11.00
N LEU A 447 -19.44 21.79 10.66
CA LEU A 447 -18.75 20.98 11.64
C LEU A 447 -17.69 21.77 12.42
N LEU A 448 -17.05 22.81 11.82
CA LEU A 448 -16.15 23.71 12.55
C LEU A 448 -16.87 24.42 13.71
N VAL A 449 -18.14 24.81 13.51
CA VAL A 449 -18.95 25.41 14.58
C VAL A 449 -19.18 24.42 15.72
N GLN A 450 -19.52 23.18 15.40
CA GLN A 450 -19.72 22.12 16.41
C GLN A 450 -18.42 21.79 17.16
N GLU A 451 -17.29 21.80 16.45
CA GLU A 451 -15.97 21.58 17.04
C GLU A 451 -15.60 22.75 17.99
N GLU A 452 -15.91 24.00 17.62
CA GLU A 452 -15.69 25.17 18.47
C GLU A 452 -16.56 25.12 19.74
N GLU A 453 -17.79 24.64 19.65
CA GLU A 453 -18.74 24.53 20.75
C GLU A 453 -18.55 23.25 21.60
N SER A 454 -17.64 22.36 21.23
CA SER A 454 -17.54 20.99 21.79
C SER A 454 -17.04 20.91 23.23
N GLY A 455 -16.57 21.99 23.82
CA GLY A 455 -15.96 22.02 25.15
C GLY A 455 -14.44 22.07 25.14
N THR A 456 -13.82 21.74 26.25
CA THR A 456 -12.37 21.89 26.47
C THR A 456 -11.70 20.57 26.89
N LEU A 457 -10.37 20.54 26.93
CA LEU A 457 -9.61 19.39 27.43
C LEU A 457 -9.69 19.22 28.94
N ASP A 458 -10.21 20.21 29.66
CA ASP A 458 -10.41 20.14 31.11
C ASP A 458 -11.78 19.56 31.48
N ASP A 459 -12.67 19.32 30.54
CA ASP A 459 -13.99 18.76 30.80
C ASP A 459 -13.88 17.34 31.36
N HIS A 460 -14.64 17.04 32.39
CA HIS A 460 -14.63 15.74 33.07
C HIS A 460 -14.93 14.58 32.11
N GLU A 461 -15.80 14.79 31.13
CA GLU A 461 -16.13 13.79 30.10
C GLU A 461 -14.94 13.46 29.24
N TYR A 462 -14.22 14.47 28.72
CA TYR A 462 -13.00 14.27 27.96
C TYR A 462 -11.93 13.54 28.79
N ILE A 463 -11.67 14.02 30.00
CA ILE A 463 -10.69 13.41 30.93
C ILE A 463 -11.03 11.94 31.21
N ALA A 464 -12.31 11.63 31.44
CA ALA A 464 -12.74 10.26 31.70
C ALA A 464 -12.51 9.36 30.48
N MET A 465 -12.91 9.79 29.28
CA MET A 465 -12.72 9.00 28.06
C MET A 465 -11.24 8.84 27.72
N LYS A 466 -10.47 9.91 27.80
CA LYS A 466 -9.04 9.91 27.46
C LYS A 466 -8.22 9.04 28.41
N ASN A 467 -8.39 9.23 29.71
CA ASN A 467 -7.50 8.63 30.71
C ASN A 467 -7.96 7.25 31.19
N TYR A 468 -9.23 6.90 31.01
CA TYR A 468 -9.77 5.60 31.43
C TYR A 468 -10.41 4.82 30.29
N GLY A 469 -11.18 5.48 29.41
CA GLY A 469 -11.87 4.84 28.29
C GLY A 469 -10.89 4.23 27.29
N LEU A 470 -9.90 5.00 26.80
CA LEU A 470 -8.93 4.49 25.83
C LEU A 470 -8.08 3.35 26.39
N PRO A 471 -7.48 3.43 27.61
CA PRO A 471 -6.77 2.29 28.19
C PRO A 471 -7.67 1.06 28.42
N MET A 472 -8.95 1.25 28.75
CA MET A 472 -9.90 0.15 28.87
C MET A 472 -10.17 -0.52 27.52
N ALA A 473 -10.38 0.24 26.45
CA ALA A 473 -10.53 -0.30 25.08
C ALA A 473 -9.28 -1.11 24.66
N GLN A 474 -8.07 -0.58 24.93
CA GLN A 474 -6.82 -1.28 24.70
C GLN A 474 -6.75 -2.62 25.44
N SER A 475 -7.08 -2.61 26.74
CA SER A 475 -7.04 -3.81 27.58
C SER A 475 -8.05 -4.87 27.12
N ILE A 476 -9.23 -4.46 26.67
CA ILE A 476 -10.26 -5.36 26.16
C ILE A 476 -9.80 -6.03 24.86
N VAL A 477 -9.35 -5.24 23.90
CA VAL A 477 -8.93 -5.79 22.60
C VAL A 477 -7.69 -6.69 22.75
N ALA A 478 -6.71 -6.29 23.56
CA ALA A 478 -5.57 -7.14 23.88
C ALA A 478 -6.02 -8.42 24.60
N GLY A 479 -6.92 -8.32 25.57
CA GLY A 479 -7.46 -9.48 26.31
C GLY A 479 -8.23 -10.46 25.41
N LEU A 480 -8.97 -9.98 24.41
CA LEU A 480 -9.62 -10.84 23.42
C LEU A 480 -8.57 -11.62 22.60
N MET A 481 -7.50 -10.95 22.19
CA MET A 481 -6.42 -11.61 21.46
C MET A 481 -5.67 -12.62 22.34
N ASP A 482 -5.41 -12.29 23.60
CA ASP A 482 -4.68 -13.16 24.53
C ASP A 482 -5.49 -14.41 24.91
N ALA A 483 -6.79 -14.24 25.19
CA ALA A 483 -7.68 -15.34 25.59
C ALA A 483 -7.75 -16.47 24.55
N GLN A 484 -7.50 -16.15 23.28
CA GLN A 484 -7.56 -17.12 22.19
C GLN A 484 -6.22 -17.30 21.46
N ASN A 485 -5.12 -16.70 21.97
CA ASN A 485 -3.79 -16.72 21.37
C ASN A 485 -3.80 -16.27 19.90
N LEU A 486 -4.46 -15.14 19.60
CA LEU A 486 -4.60 -14.66 18.23
C LEU A 486 -3.35 -13.90 17.76
N ASP A 487 -2.95 -14.13 16.52
CA ASP A 487 -1.95 -13.32 15.82
C ASP A 487 -2.55 -12.01 15.31
N ALA A 488 -3.80 -12.06 14.83
CA ALA A 488 -4.55 -10.90 14.37
C ALA A 488 -6.07 -11.13 14.55
N ILE A 489 -6.82 -10.02 14.62
CA ILE A 489 -8.27 -10.02 14.42
C ILE A 489 -8.55 -9.47 13.02
N VAL A 490 -9.32 -10.21 12.22
CA VAL A 490 -9.72 -9.77 10.87
C VAL A 490 -11.20 -9.39 10.82
N TYR A 491 -11.54 -8.49 9.90
CA TYR A 491 -12.90 -8.03 9.65
C TYR A 491 -12.97 -7.30 8.30
N PRO A 492 -14.18 -7.15 7.69
CA PRO A 492 -14.33 -6.27 6.54
C PRO A 492 -13.96 -4.86 6.94
N THR A 493 -12.95 -4.27 6.32
CA THR A 493 -12.51 -2.89 6.63
C THR A 493 -13.67 -1.91 6.47
N SER A 494 -14.47 -2.08 5.42
CA SER A 494 -15.78 -1.46 5.25
C SER A 494 -16.84 -2.55 5.18
N PRO A 495 -17.89 -2.53 6.01
CA PRO A 495 -18.92 -3.57 6.04
C PRO A 495 -19.89 -3.48 4.83
N THR A 496 -19.78 -2.42 4.04
CA THR A 496 -20.55 -2.18 2.81
C THR A 496 -19.64 -1.72 1.70
N ARG A 497 -20.09 -1.89 0.45
CA ARG A 497 -19.41 -1.33 -0.71
C ARG A 497 -19.37 0.21 -0.68
N PRO A 498 -18.47 0.88 -1.43
CA PRO A 498 -18.35 2.34 -1.45
C PRO A 498 -19.68 3.03 -1.78
N SER A 499 -20.02 4.10 -1.04
CA SER A 499 -21.20 4.93 -1.27
C SER A 499 -21.09 5.72 -2.57
N LEU A 500 -22.22 6.27 -3.07
CA LEU A 500 -22.20 7.25 -4.17
C LEU A 500 -21.45 8.51 -3.75
N VAL A 501 -20.83 9.21 -4.71
CA VAL A 501 -20.05 10.45 -4.47
C VAL A 501 -20.87 11.49 -3.70
N ASN A 502 -22.16 11.66 -4.07
CA ASN A 502 -23.08 12.59 -3.40
C ASN A 502 -23.93 11.93 -2.32
N GLY A 503 -23.72 10.65 -2.04
CA GLY A 503 -24.43 9.89 -1.02
C GLY A 503 -23.84 10.17 0.36
N GLY A 504 -24.70 10.37 1.36
CA GLY A 504 -24.28 10.33 2.74
C GLY A 504 -23.55 9.02 3.04
N GLY A 505 -22.56 9.05 3.91
CA GLY A 505 -21.77 7.87 4.27
C GLY A 505 -22.68 6.71 4.70
N GLY A 506 -22.35 5.49 4.27
CA GLY A 506 -23.07 4.29 4.69
C GLY A 506 -23.06 4.18 6.22
N GLY A 507 -24.25 4.26 6.81
CA GLY A 507 -24.44 4.23 8.26
C GLY A 507 -24.46 2.80 8.80
N GLY A 508 -23.36 2.05 8.62
CA GLY A 508 -23.25 0.71 9.18
C GLY A 508 -22.37 0.66 10.43
N VAL A 509 -22.49 -0.43 11.20
CA VAL A 509 -21.56 -0.71 12.30
C VAL A 509 -20.20 -1.06 11.72
N SER A 510 -19.24 -0.14 11.84
CA SER A 510 -17.87 -0.29 11.32
C SER A 510 -16.88 -0.56 12.46
N ALA A 511 -15.85 -1.35 12.17
CA ALA A 511 -14.73 -1.60 13.10
C ALA A 511 -13.72 -0.45 13.14
N THR A 512 -13.78 0.51 12.23
CA THR A 512 -12.69 1.48 12.03
C THR A 512 -12.26 2.20 13.31
N ASN A 513 -13.17 2.65 14.14
CA ASN A 513 -12.83 3.38 15.38
C ASN A 513 -12.12 2.50 16.42
N ILE A 514 -12.28 1.17 16.38
CA ILE A 514 -11.60 0.28 17.36
C ILE A 514 -10.08 0.44 17.26
N ALA A 515 -9.53 0.40 16.06
CA ALA A 515 -8.09 0.58 15.86
C ALA A 515 -7.57 1.97 16.25
N ASN A 516 -8.43 3.01 16.19
CA ASN A 516 -8.08 4.37 16.64
C ASN A 516 -8.13 4.50 18.16
N LEU A 517 -9.21 4.04 18.79
CA LEU A 517 -9.36 4.08 20.25
C LEU A 517 -8.26 3.28 20.97
N THR A 518 -7.82 2.19 20.37
CA THR A 518 -6.75 1.36 20.93
C THR A 518 -5.35 1.86 20.55
N GLY A 519 -5.21 2.58 19.44
CA GLY A 519 -3.92 2.91 18.85
C GLY A 519 -3.20 1.71 18.22
N PHE A 520 -3.87 0.56 18.06
CA PHE A 520 -3.30 -0.68 17.52
C PHE A 520 -3.12 -0.59 16.00
N PRO A 521 -2.12 -1.28 15.43
CA PRO A 521 -1.91 -1.30 13.98
C PRO A 521 -2.99 -2.09 13.27
N ASP A 522 -3.30 -1.67 12.04
CA ASP A 522 -4.33 -2.28 11.21
C ASP A 522 -3.86 -2.27 9.75
N LEU A 523 -3.51 -3.45 9.22
CA LEU A 523 -3.08 -3.64 7.84
C LEU A 523 -4.28 -4.02 6.98
N ILE A 524 -4.46 -3.32 5.87
CA ILE A 524 -5.54 -3.56 4.91
C ILE A 524 -4.98 -4.19 3.66
N VAL A 525 -5.63 -5.28 3.21
CA VAL A 525 -5.28 -5.99 1.99
C VAL A 525 -6.53 -6.17 1.14
N PRO A 526 -6.47 -6.06 -0.20
CA PRO A 526 -7.60 -6.38 -1.06
C PRO A 526 -8.10 -7.82 -0.83
N ALA A 527 -9.40 -7.98 -0.63
CA ALA A 527 -10.07 -9.27 -0.38
C ALA A 527 -10.81 -9.81 -1.61
N GLY A 528 -11.24 -8.92 -2.52
CA GLY A 528 -11.99 -9.29 -3.71
C GLY A 528 -12.77 -8.13 -4.30
N PHE A 529 -13.71 -8.47 -5.18
CA PHE A 529 -14.58 -7.50 -5.86
C PHE A 529 -16.02 -8.00 -5.87
N THR A 530 -16.95 -7.09 -5.65
CA THR A 530 -18.40 -7.36 -5.77
C THR A 530 -18.79 -7.61 -7.23
N SER A 531 -20.03 -8.03 -7.47
CA SER A 531 -20.55 -8.29 -8.83
C SER A 531 -20.53 -7.04 -9.72
N ASP A 532 -20.71 -5.86 -9.12
CA ASP A 532 -20.58 -4.55 -9.79
C ASP A 532 -19.12 -4.03 -9.84
N GLN A 533 -18.14 -4.90 -9.53
CA GLN A 533 -16.70 -4.66 -9.64
C GLN A 533 -16.16 -3.60 -8.69
N LEU A 534 -16.80 -3.41 -7.55
CA LEU A 534 -16.30 -2.55 -6.48
C LEU A 534 -15.37 -3.33 -5.54
N PRO A 535 -14.25 -2.75 -5.12
CA PRO A 535 -13.29 -3.43 -4.25
C PRO A 535 -13.84 -3.68 -2.85
N VAL A 536 -13.40 -4.79 -2.26
CA VAL A 536 -13.59 -5.14 -0.85
C VAL A 536 -12.21 -5.37 -0.24
N GLY A 537 -11.97 -4.80 0.94
CA GLY A 537 -10.74 -4.98 1.71
C GLY A 537 -10.99 -5.71 3.02
N ILE A 538 -10.00 -6.48 3.44
CA ILE A 538 -9.94 -7.12 4.74
C ILE A 538 -8.87 -6.45 5.60
N SER A 539 -9.22 -6.12 6.83
CA SER A 539 -8.34 -5.59 7.88
C SER A 539 -7.70 -6.72 8.68
N PHE A 540 -6.43 -6.52 9.04
CA PHE A 540 -5.69 -7.33 10.00
C PHE A 540 -5.28 -6.44 11.17
N LEU A 541 -6.07 -6.44 12.24
CA LEU A 541 -5.79 -5.70 13.47
C LEU A 541 -4.82 -6.50 14.34
N GLY A 542 -3.69 -5.90 14.67
CA GLY A 542 -2.65 -6.52 15.50
C GLY A 542 -2.50 -5.89 16.88
N ARG A 543 -1.58 -6.41 17.68
CA ARG A 543 -1.13 -5.80 18.93
C ARG A 543 -0.24 -4.58 18.66
N PRO A 544 -0.04 -3.68 19.63
CA PRO A 544 0.90 -2.56 19.44
C PRO A 544 2.28 -3.07 19.02
N PHE A 545 2.84 -2.45 17.98
CA PHE A 545 4.15 -2.79 17.41
C PHE A 545 4.25 -4.21 16.84
N SER A 546 3.13 -4.80 16.42
CA SER A 546 3.10 -6.09 15.71
C SER A 546 3.10 -5.95 14.19
N GLU A 547 3.44 -4.81 13.64
CA GLU A 547 3.55 -4.59 12.20
C GLU A 547 4.36 -5.67 11.48
N PRO A 548 5.51 -6.17 12.03
CA PRO A 548 6.25 -7.29 11.46
C PRO A 548 5.37 -8.53 11.21
N ARG A 549 4.56 -8.91 12.21
CA ARG A 549 3.66 -10.06 12.09
C ARG A 549 2.53 -9.80 11.10
N LEU A 550 1.93 -8.60 11.13
CA LEU A 550 0.87 -8.21 10.20
C LEU A 550 1.36 -8.22 8.75
N PHE A 551 2.56 -7.75 8.48
CA PHE A 551 3.14 -7.82 7.14
C PHE A 551 3.34 -9.26 6.66
N GLY A 552 3.82 -10.16 7.52
CA GLY A 552 3.89 -11.57 7.17
C GLY A 552 2.53 -12.13 6.79
N LEU A 553 1.51 -11.95 7.65
CA LEU A 553 0.15 -12.44 7.42
C LEU A 553 -0.49 -11.84 6.16
N GLY A 554 -0.44 -10.50 6.02
CA GLY A 554 -1.03 -9.80 4.89
C GLY A 554 -0.36 -10.12 3.57
N TYR A 555 0.97 -10.27 3.55
CA TYR A 555 1.73 -10.68 2.38
C TYR A 555 1.40 -12.11 1.97
N ALA A 556 1.37 -13.05 2.92
CA ALA A 556 0.96 -14.44 2.63
C ALA A 556 -0.44 -14.49 2.04
N PHE A 557 -1.39 -13.73 2.60
CA PHE A 557 -2.76 -13.63 2.08
C PHE A 557 -2.80 -13.02 0.68
N GLU A 558 -2.09 -11.91 0.43
CA GLU A 558 -1.98 -11.29 -0.88
C GLU A 558 -1.43 -12.26 -1.94
N GLN A 559 -0.35 -13.00 -1.61
CA GLN A 559 0.28 -13.95 -2.53
C GLN A 559 -0.57 -15.19 -2.79
N ALA A 560 -1.35 -15.64 -1.81
CA ALA A 560 -2.27 -16.76 -1.97
C ALA A 560 -3.49 -16.41 -2.85
N THR A 561 -4.00 -15.18 -2.73
CA THR A 561 -5.26 -14.79 -3.36
C THR A 561 -5.09 -14.03 -4.67
N LYS A 562 -4.13 -13.09 -4.75
CA LYS A 562 -3.84 -12.23 -5.92
C LYS A 562 -5.08 -11.59 -6.53
N VAL A 563 -6.00 -11.14 -5.68
CA VAL A 563 -7.33 -10.65 -6.11
C VAL A 563 -7.33 -9.21 -6.61
N ARG A 564 -6.26 -8.45 -6.36
CA ARG A 564 -6.18 -7.05 -6.82
C ARG A 564 -6.39 -6.95 -8.33
N ARG A 565 -7.11 -5.91 -8.76
CA ARG A 565 -7.36 -5.59 -10.17
C ARG A 565 -7.16 -4.10 -10.40
N ASP A 566 -6.67 -3.76 -11.58
CA ASP A 566 -6.59 -2.36 -12.00
C ASP A 566 -7.97 -1.75 -12.24
N PRO A 567 -8.15 -0.46 -11.93
CA PRO A 567 -9.39 0.24 -12.18
C PRO A 567 -9.69 0.35 -13.68
N LYS A 568 -10.94 0.09 -14.06
CA LYS A 568 -11.38 0.14 -15.46
C LYS A 568 -11.34 1.55 -16.06
N MET A 569 -11.49 2.59 -15.22
CA MET A 569 -11.54 3.98 -15.69
C MET A 569 -10.16 4.55 -16.00
N THR A 570 -9.09 3.83 -15.63
CA THR A 570 -7.69 4.26 -15.83
C THR A 570 -6.86 3.15 -16.48
N PRO A 571 -7.24 2.69 -17.70
CA PRO A 571 -6.50 1.63 -18.38
C PRO A 571 -5.03 2.00 -18.64
N PRO A 572 -4.16 1.03 -18.99
CA PRO A 572 -2.78 1.32 -19.33
C PRO A 572 -2.67 2.28 -20.52
N LEU A 573 -1.72 3.23 -20.43
CA LEU A 573 -1.33 4.08 -21.55
C LEU A 573 -0.28 3.38 -22.42
N LEU A 574 -0.15 3.82 -23.68
CA LEU A 574 0.88 3.28 -24.57
C LEU A 574 2.29 3.58 -24.03
N GLY A 575 3.12 2.57 -23.89
CA GLY A 575 4.54 2.71 -23.48
C GLY A 575 4.76 2.76 -21.96
N GLU A 576 3.79 2.33 -21.15
CA GLU A 576 3.90 2.17 -19.68
C GLU A 576 4.56 0.87 -19.23
N GLU A 577 5.05 0.06 -20.16
CA GLU A 577 5.66 -1.22 -19.81
C GLU A 577 7.02 -1.03 -19.14
N ILE A 578 7.20 -1.72 -18.02
CA ILE A 578 8.48 -1.82 -17.31
C ILE A 578 9.15 -3.14 -17.66
N ARG A 579 10.40 -3.08 -18.11
CA ARG A 579 11.21 -4.25 -18.45
C ARG A 579 12.23 -4.50 -17.34
N ARG A 580 12.13 -5.65 -16.69
CA ARG A 580 13.07 -6.06 -15.63
C ARG A 580 13.91 -7.26 -16.04
#